data_409e5314722f2fefeddfe7280bd2f7d8
#
_entry.id   409e5314722f2fefeddfe7280bd2f7d8
#
_cell.length_a   1.000
_cell.length_b   1.000
_cell.length_c   1.000
_cell.angle_alpha   90.00
_cell.angle_beta   90.00
_cell.angle_gamma   90.00
#
_symmetry.space_group_name_H-M   'P 1'
#
loop_
_entity.id
_entity.type
_entity.pdbx_description
1 polymer ?
#
loop_
_entity_poly.entity_id
_entity_poly.type
_entity_poly.pdbx_seq_one_letter_code
_entity_poly.pdbx_strand_id
1 'polypeptide(L)'
;MRTRRSRIIAAAFDRGQIPTIACFNRATVPLGVGVDFDRLVATLQQFLDEIFVPVWGTPARLVKTTGFRKGAWALAFLDTADVANALGYHDLTPDGLPLSKVFVRTTLGDGQKVSVTASHELAEMMVDPAINLCSTGPQNRLYAYETADAVEEEEFLLKGVPLSDFVYPSWFEVFRKPGSTRFDHLKKVSRPFQILHGGYMPVFVNGKWTQIFGSRAKARRFAREDRRGHRSTYRGRVSRMRPSRPKD
;
A
#
# COMPACT_ATOMS: atom_id res chain seq x y z
N MET A 1 30.54 0.86 11.40
CA MET A 1 29.50 1.20 12.39
C MET A 1 28.17 1.35 11.70
N ARG A 2 27.21 0.40 11.84
CA ARG A 2 25.88 0.55 11.24
C ARG A 2 25.14 1.71 11.94
N THR A 3 24.61 2.64 11.17
CA THR A 3 23.87 3.78 11.72
C THR A 3 22.66 3.29 12.52
N ARG A 4 22.22 4.06 13.52
CA ARG A 4 21.03 3.75 14.34
C ARG A 4 19.79 3.46 13.47
N ARG A 5 19.65 4.15 12.34
CA ARG A 5 18.62 3.96 11.31
C ARG A 5 18.65 2.57 10.66
N SER A 6 19.83 2.09 10.25
CA SER A 6 20.00 0.75 9.66
C SER A 6 19.64 -0.37 10.65
N ARG A 7 19.85 -0.16 11.97
CA ARG A 7 19.49 -1.11 13.00
C ARG A 7 17.97 -1.16 13.23
N ILE A 8 17.27 -0.03 13.15
CA ILE A 8 15.80 0.04 13.32
C ILE A 8 15.11 -0.63 12.14
N ILE A 9 15.53 -0.34 10.90
CA ILE A 9 14.98 -1.01 9.70
C ILE A 9 15.23 -2.52 9.75
N ALA A 10 16.44 -2.95 10.11
CA ALA A 10 16.75 -4.38 10.24
C ALA A 10 15.90 -5.07 11.32
N ALA A 11 15.60 -4.41 12.44
CA ALA A 11 14.75 -4.94 13.49
C ALA A 11 13.25 -4.98 13.09
N ALA A 12 12.79 -4.02 12.26
CA ALA A 12 11.41 -3.99 11.75
C ALA A 12 11.13 -5.13 10.76
N PHE A 13 12.17 -5.67 10.13
CA PHE A 13 12.11 -6.77 9.15
C PHE A 13 12.79 -8.05 9.63
N ASP A 14 12.98 -8.21 10.94
CA ASP A 14 13.48 -9.46 11.51
C ASP A 14 12.47 -10.57 11.22
N ARG A 15 12.87 -11.52 10.37
CA ARG A 15 12.02 -12.57 9.78
C ARG A 15 11.40 -13.54 10.81
N GLY A 16 11.69 -13.37 12.08
CA GLY A 16 11.15 -14.20 13.16
C GLY A 16 10.00 -13.55 13.95
N GLN A 17 9.71 -12.25 13.77
CA GLN A 17 8.71 -11.55 14.55
C GLN A 17 7.55 -11.06 13.70
N ILE A 18 6.32 -11.44 14.08
CA ILE A 18 5.09 -10.89 13.51
C ILE A 18 5.02 -9.40 13.88
N PRO A 19 5.00 -8.46 12.92
CA PRO A 19 4.96 -7.05 13.23
C PRO A 19 3.65 -6.66 13.91
N THR A 20 3.75 -5.74 14.85
CA THR A 20 2.58 -5.07 15.43
C THR A 20 2.33 -3.79 14.65
N ILE A 21 1.08 -3.59 14.24
CA ILE A 21 0.61 -2.37 13.58
C ILE A 21 -0.25 -1.57 14.57
N ALA A 22 0.23 -0.40 14.99
CA ALA A 22 -0.52 0.54 15.81
C ALA A 22 -1.58 1.23 14.95
N CYS A 23 -2.84 0.90 15.16
CA CYS A 23 -3.99 1.52 14.49
C CYS A 23 -4.53 2.63 15.36
N PHE A 24 -4.58 3.86 14.86
CA PHE A 24 -5.14 4.99 15.60
C PHE A 24 -5.94 5.94 14.71
N ASN A 25 -7.02 6.45 15.27
CA ASN A 25 -7.91 7.39 14.61
C ASN A 25 -7.77 8.78 15.25
N ARG A 26 -7.38 9.75 14.43
CA ARG A 26 -7.34 11.18 14.73
C ARG A 26 -8.28 12.00 13.85
N ALA A 27 -9.08 11.32 13.02
CA ALA A 27 -10.11 12.00 12.25
C ALA A 27 -11.21 12.50 13.18
N THR A 28 -11.69 13.70 12.90
CA THR A 28 -12.79 14.35 13.65
C THR A 28 -14.15 14.02 13.05
N VAL A 29 -14.19 13.40 11.87
CA VAL A 29 -15.39 12.97 11.18
C VAL A 29 -15.59 11.45 11.31
N PRO A 30 -16.85 10.95 11.26
CA PRO A 30 -17.13 9.52 11.25
C PRO A 30 -16.45 8.81 10.08
N LEU A 31 -16.07 7.53 10.26
CA LEU A 31 -15.40 6.71 9.24
C LEU A 31 -16.32 6.23 8.10
N GLY A 32 -17.59 6.62 8.15
CA GLY A 32 -18.63 6.23 7.21
C GLY A 32 -19.82 5.56 7.90
N VAL A 33 -20.87 5.32 7.15
CA VAL A 33 -22.12 4.78 7.69
C VAL A 33 -21.95 3.33 8.14
N GLY A 34 -22.26 3.04 9.42
CA GLY A 34 -22.28 1.69 9.97
C GLY A 34 -20.92 1.06 10.24
N VAL A 35 -19.83 1.83 10.12
CA VAL A 35 -18.46 1.35 10.41
C VAL A 35 -17.81 2.25 11.45
N ASP A 36 -17.76 1.78 12.69
CA ASP A 36 -16.94 2.41 13.74
C ASP A 36 -15.47 1.91 13.66
N PHE A 37 -14.60 2.57 14.43
CA PHE A 37 -13.17 2.26 14.38
C PHE A 37 -12.84 0.86 14.93
N ASP A 38 -13.58 0.39 15.94
CA ASP A 38 -13.37 -0.91 16.56
C ASP A 38 -13.73 -2.04 15.58
N ARG A 39 -14.89 -1.90 14.97
CA ARG A 39 -15.35 -2.82 13.92
C ARG A 39 -14.39 -2.83 12.72
N LEU A 40 -13.92 -1.65 12.29
CA LEU A 40 -12.99 -1.55 11.18
C LEU A 40 -11.67 -2.28 11.48
N VAL A 41 -11.02 -2.02 12.62
CA VAL A 41 -9.76 -2.68 12.99
C VAL A 41 -9.94 -4.20 13.14
N ALA A 42 -11.03 -4.65 13.73
CA ALA A 42 -11.34 -6.08 13.83
C ALA A 42 -11.54 -6.73 12.44
N THR A 43 -12.23 -6.03 11.53
CA THR A 43 -12.43 -6.53 10.15
C THR A 43 -11.12 -6.55 9.37
N LEU A 44 -10.26 -5.54 9.51
CA LEU A 44 -8.93 -5.51 8.90
C LEU A 44 -8.02 -6.63 9.43
N GLN A 45 -8.07 -6.95 10.74
CA GLN A 45 -7.35 -8.10 11.27
C GLN A 45 -7.85 -9.40 10.65
N GLN A 46 -9.17 -9.59 10.57
CA GLN A 46 -9.75 -10.76 9.94
C GLN A 46 -9.41 -10.85 8.45
N PHE A 47 -9.41 -9.73 7.73
CA PHE A 47 -8.96 -9.65 6.34
C PHE A 47 -7.52 -10.17 6.20
N LEU A 48 -6.61 -9.72 7.06
CA LEU A 48 -5.24 -10.22 7.07
C LEU A 48 -5.21 -11.74 7.32
N ASP A 49 -5.81 -12.21 8.40
CA ASP A 49 -5.67 -13.59 8.86
C ASP A 49 -6.31 -14.61 7.93
N GLU A 50 -7.51 -14.31 7.40
CA GLU A 50 -8.31 -15.28 6.65
C GLU A 50 -8.16 -15.16 5.12
N ILE A 51 -7.80 -13.97 4.61
CA ILE A 51 -7.82 -13.69 3.17
C ILE A 51 -6.43 -13.35 2.64
N PHE A 52 -5.71 -12.41 3.26
CA PHE A 52 -4.47 -11.87 2.72
C PHE A 52 -3.26 -12.74 3.03
N VAL A 53 -3.07 -13.13 4.28
CA VAL A 53 -1.94 -13.95 4.74
C VAL A 53 -1.86 -15.31 4.04
N PRO A 54 -2.97 -16.04 3.79
CA PRO A 54 -2.94 -17.26 3.01
C PRO A 54 -2.36 -17.11 1.60
N VAL A 55 -2.37 -15.89 1.05
CA VAL A 55 -1.90 -15.57 -0.30
C VAL A 55 -0.48 -15.01 -0.29
N TRP A 56 -0.21 -14.04 0.60
CA TRP A 56 1.05 -13.28 0.61
C TRP A 56 2.06 -13.76 1.68
N GLY A 57 1.60 -14.51 2.68
CA GLY A 57 2.46 -15.07 3.72
C GLY A 57 3.03 -14.03 4.69
N THR A 58 2.42 -12.84 4.79
CA THR A 58 2.91 -11.71 5.60
C THR A 58 1.95 -11.41 6.75
N PRO A 59 2.01 -12.13 7.89
CA PRO A 59 1.13 -11.90 9.03
C PRO A 59 1.48 -10.60 9.76
N ALA A 60 0.46 -9.96 10.36
CA ALA A 60 0.65 -8.84 11.28
C ALA A 60 -0.42 -8.84 12.36
N ARG A 61 -0.12 -8.19 13.48
CA ARG A 61 -1.08 -7.96 14.56
C ARG A 61 -1.49 -6.49 14.63
N LEU A 62 -2.75 -6.20 14.35
CA LEU A 62 -3.33 -4.87 14.49
C LEU A 62 -3.70 -4.61 15.95
N VAL A 63 -3.27 -3.47 16.50
CA VAL A 63 -3.56 -3.07 17.88
C VAL A 63 -4.05 -1.63 17.88
N LYS A 64 -5.25 -1.40 18.45
CA LYS A 64 -5.75 -0.05 18.63
C LYS A 64 -4.87 0.71 19.63
N THR A 65 -4.53 1.94 19.28
CA THR A 65 -3.72 2.83 20.10
C THR A 65 -4.23 4.27 19.99
N THR A 66 -3.69 5.17 20.79
CA THR A 66 -4.01 6.62 20.69
C THR A 66 -3.05 7.37 19.78
N GLY A 67 -2.04 6.71 19.22
CA GLY A 67 -1.03 7.30 18.36
C GLY A 67 0.11 6.33 18.07
N PHE A 68 1.22 6.84 17.56
CA PHE A 68 2.39 6.03 17.27
C PHE A 68 2.91 5.27 18.50
N ARG A 69 3.31 4.02 18.28
CA ARG A 69 3.92 3.17 19.29
C ARG A 69 5.37 2.86 18.88
N LYS A 70 6.29 2.99 19.84
CA LYS A 70 7.73 2.70 19.58
C LYS A 70 7.91 1.27 19.09
N GLY A 71 8.61 1.13 17.96
CA GLY A 71 8.93 -0.16 17.35
C GLY A 71 7.78 -0.83 16.60
N ALA A 72 6.57 -0.26 16.60
CA ALA A 72 5.43 -0.74 15.82
C ALA A 72 5.34 -0.01 14.47
N TRP A 73 4.80 -0.70 13.47
CA TRP A 73 4.29 -0.07 12.25
C TRP A 73 3.06 0.74 12.58
N ALA A 74 2.54 1.53 11.64
CA ALA A 74 1.37 2.35 11.92
C ALA A 74 0.36 2.33 10.77
N LEU A 75 -0.94 2.34 11.15
CA LEU A 75 -2.07 2.63 10.28
C LEU A 75 -2.84 3.80 10.91
N ALA A 76 -2.70 4.99 10.31
CA ALA A 76 -3.19 6.25 10.85
C ALA A 76 -4.39 6.76 10.06
N PHE A 77 -5.50 7.03 10.75
CA PHE A 77 -6.68 7.68 10.18
C PHE A 77 -6.64 9.17 10.54
N LEU A 78 -6.62 10.02 9.53
CA LEU A 78 -6.46 11.47 9.62
C LEU A 78 -7.61 12.17 8.89
N ASP A 79 -7.88 13.44 9.17
CA ASP A 79 -8.98 14.16 8.51
C ASP A 79 -8.70 14.39 7.02
N THR A 80 -7.63 15.11 6.71
CA THR A 80 -7.35 15.61 5.35
C THR A 80 -5.98 15.17 4.85
N ALA A 81 -5.88 15.03 3.55
CA ALA A 81 -4.63 14.67 2.88
C ALA A 81 -3.56 15.74 3.07
N ASP A 82 -2.34 15.29 3.35
CA ASP A 82 -1.12 16.09 3.34
C ASP A 82 -0.43 16.08 1.95
N VAL A 83 -0.97 15.28 1.02
CA VAL A 83 -0.62 15.26 -0.40
C VAL A 83 -1.90 15.50 -1.20
N ALA A 84 -1.85 16.36 -2.22
CA ALA A 84 -3.02 16.74 -3.00
C ALA A 84 -3.75 15.52 -3.57
N ASN A 85 -5.06 15.43 -3.28
CA ASN A 85 -6.00 14.40 -3.74
C ASN A 85 -5.68 12.95 -3.34
N ALA A 86 -4.75 12.70 -2.43
CA ALA A 86 -4.52 11.35 -1.93
C ALA A 86 -5.66 10.91 -0.99
N LEU A 87 -6.23 9.75 -1.23
CA LEU A 87 -7.20 9.11 -0.32
C LEU A 87 -6.48 8.41 0.83
N GLY A 88 -5.34 7.83 0.52
CA GLY A 88 -4.38 7.21 1.41
C GLY A 88 -3.03 7.12 0.73
N TYR A 89 -2.04 6.68 1.45
CA TYR A 89 -0.75 6.19 0.95
C TYR A 89 0.02 5.47 2.03
N HIS A 90 0.89 4.54 1.64
CA HIS A 90 1.86 3.99 2.56
C HIS A 90 3.24 4.62 2.37
N ASP A 91 3.98 4.75 3.46
CA ASP A 91 5.28 5.43 3.54
C ASP A 91 6.10 4.88 4.73
N LEU A 92 7.16 5.56 5.07
CA LEU A 92 7.96 5.29 6.25
C LEU A 92 7.84 6.45 7.24
N THR A 93 7.82 6.11 8.53
CA THR A 93 8.00 7.09 9.60
C THR A 93 9.41 7.72 9.53
N PRO A 94 9.67 8.85 10.21
CA PRO A 94 11.02 9.41 10.31
C PRO A 94 12.08 8.42 10.83
N ASP A 95 11.65 7.44 11.64
CA ASP A 95 12.51 6.36 12.15
C ASP A 95 12.66 5.18 11.18
N GLY A 96 11.99 5.22 10.02
CA GLY A 96 12.07 4.21 8.97
C GLY A 96 11.16 3.00 9.19
N LEU A 97 10.12 3.11 10.04
CA LEU A 97 9.10 2.08 10.22
C LEU A 97 7.96 2.27 9.20
N PRO A 98 7.33 1.19 8.73
CA PRO A 98 6.19 1.26 7.82
C PRO A 98 5.03 2.06 8.42
N LEU A 99 4.41 2.88 7.58
CA LEU A 99 3.31 3.75 7.93
C LEU A 99 2.32 3.82 6.78
N SER A 100 1.07 3.48 7.03
CA SER A 100 -0.05 3.80 6.13
C SER A 100 -0.88 4.94 6.72
N LYS A 101 -1.27 5.88 5.87
CA LYS A 101 -2.19 6.97 6.18
C LYS A 101 -3.48 6.83 5.38
N VAL A 102 -4.61 7.05 6.04
CA VAL A 102 -5.95 7.07 5.44
C VAL A 102 -6.57 8.44 5.75
N PHE A 103 -6.99 9.16 4.73
CA PHE A 103 -7.53 10.51 4.86
C PHE A 103 -9.05 10.49 4.80
N VAL A 104 -9.67 10.41 5.95
CA VAL A 104 -11.09 10.11 6.12
C VAL A 104 -11.99 11.12 5.41
N ARG A 105 -11.79 12.42 5.65
CA ARG A 105 -12.59 13.48 5.04
C ARG A 105 -12.37 13.55 3.52
N THR A 106 -11.12 13.36 3.07
CA THR A 106 -10.79 13.36 1.63
C THR A 106 -11.44 12.17 0.95
N THR A 107 -11.33 10.98 1.53
CA THR A 107 -11.96 9.74 1.01
C THR A 107 -13.47 9.87 0.90
N LEU A 108 -14.13 10.34 1.97
CA LEU A 108 -15.59 10.52 1.97
C LEU A 108 -16.03 11.63 1.00
N GLY A 109 -15.24 12.70 0.88
CA GLY A 109 -15.48 13.80 -0.06
C GLY A 109 -15.39 13.39 -1.54
N ASP A 110 -14.57 12.39 -1.85
CA ASP A 110 -14.47 11.78 -3.20
C ASP A 110 -15.52 10.67 -3.42
N GLY A 111 -16.44 10.46 -2.46
CA GLY A 111 -17.50 9.45 -2.54
C GLY A 111 -16.97 8.02 -2.30
N GLN A 112 -15.75 7.87 -1.83
CA GLN A 112 -15.11 6.57 -1.56
C GLN A 112 -15.35 6.11 -0.12
N LYS A 113 -15.03 4.84 0.16
CA LYS A 113 -15.23 4.21 1.46
C LYS A 113 -13.91 4.14 2.22
N VAL A 114 -13.88 4.65 3.44
CA VAL A 114 -12.69 4.65 4.30
C VAL A 114 -12.14 3.25 4.55
N SER A 115 -13.01 2.25 4.68
CA SER A 115 -12.61 0.86 4.88
C SER A 115 -11.92 0.24 3.65
N VAL A 116 -12.32 0.67 2.45
CA VAL A 116 -11.68 0.27 1.18
C VAL A 116 -10.28 0.88 1.12
N THR A 117 -10.15 2.20 1.33
CA THR A 117 -8.84 2.85 1.38
C THR A 117 -7.94 2.24 2.46
N ALA A 118 -8.50 1.95 3.66
CA ALA A 118 -7.72 1.36 4.75
C ALA A 118 -7.19 -0.04 4.43
N SER A 119 -7.99 -0.91 3.81
CA SER A 119 -7.55 -2.24 3.40
C SER A 119 -6.59 -2.22 2.21
N HIS A 120 -6.74 -1.26 1.30
CA HIS A 120 -5.83 -0.98 0.19
C HIS A 120 -4.42 -0.68 0.72
N GLU A 121 -4.29 0.38 1.52
CA GLU A 121 -3.01 0.82 2.08
C GLU A 121 -2.39 -0.22 3.03
N LEU A 122 -3.23 -0.97 3.76
CA LEU A 122 -2.76 -2.06 4.61
C LEU A 122 -2.16 -3.19 3.78
N ALA A 123 -2.83 -3.62 2.71
CA ALA A 123 -2.37 -4.69 1.83
C ALA A 123 -1.01 -4.34 1.20
N GLU A 124 -0.84 -3.12 0.71
CA GLU A 124 0.39 -2.64 0.11
C GLU A 124 1.54 -2.53 1.11
N MET A 125 1.28 -1.94 2.29
CA MET A 125 2.26 -1.90 3.37
C MET A 125 2.71 -3.30 3.81
N MET A 126 1.82 -4.30 3.78
CA MET A 126 2.18 -5.67 4.14
C MET A 126 3.09 -6.35 3.12
N VAL A 127 3.02 -5.97 1.84
CA VAL A 127 3.83 -6.56 0.78
C VAL A 127 5.12 -5.80 0.56
N ASP A 128 5.07 -4.47 0.51
CA ASP A 128 6.23 -3.60 0.31
C ASP A 128 6.42 -2.59 1.46
N PRO A 129 6.67 -3.07 2.68
CA PRO A 129 6.75 -2.22 3.86
C PRO A 129 7.90 -1.21 3.81
N ALA A 130 8.89 -1.40 2.95
CA ALA A 130 10.01 -0.47 2.75
C ALA A 130 9.87 0.39 1.48
N ILE A 131 8.74 0.29 0.77
CA ILE A 131 8.46 1.00 -0.49
C ILE A 131 9.60 0.92 -1.51
N ASN A 132 10.16 -0.26 -1.68
CA ASN A 132 11.34 -0.48 -2.52
C ASN A 132 11.30 -1.74 -3.40
N LEU A 133 10.25 -2.55 -3.30
CA LEU A 133 10.12 -3.76 -4.10
C LEU A 133 9.59 -3.43 -5.50
N CYS A 134 10.13 -4.13 -6.49
CA CYS A 134 9.71 -4.06 -7.87
C CYS A 134 9.83 -5.42 -8.53
N SER A 135 8.91 -5.72 -9.45
CA SER A 135 9.01 -6.85 -10.37
C SER A 135 9.31 -6.39 -11.78
N THR A 136 10.17 -7.12 -12.49
CA THR A 136 10.35 -6.90 -13.93
C THR A 136 9.16 -7.48 -14.67
N GLY A 137 8.46 -6.63 -15.42
CA GLY A 137 7.29 -6.99 -16.19
C GLY A 137 7.43 -6.74 -17.69
N PRO A 138 6.32 -6.70 -18.42
CA PRO A 138 6.32 -6.49 -19.86
C PRO A 138 7.11 -5.25 -20.30
N GLN A 139 7.74 -5.32 -21.47
CA GLN A 139 8.55 -4.26 -22.06
C GLN A 139 9.75 -3.83 -21.17
N ASN A 140 10.26 -4.76 -20.36
CA ASN A 140 11.39 -4.53 -19.45
C ASN A 140 11.19 -3.35 -18.49
N ARG A 141 9.94 -3.13 -18.05
CA ARG A 141 9.59 -2.12 -17.04
C ARG A 141 9.66 -2.73 -15.65
N LEU A 142 10.05 -1.94 -14.66
CA LEU A 142 9.93 -2.34 -13.26
C LEU A 142 8.58 -1.88 -12.74
N TYR A 143 7.75 -2.81 -12.34
CA TYR A 143 6.44 -2.57 -11.71
C TYR A 143 6.62 -2.53 -10.20
N ALA A 144 6.12 -1.49 -9.55
CA ALA A 144 6.11 -1.40 -8.09
C ALA A 144 5.22 -2.50 -7.49
N TYR A 145 5.56 -2.98 -6.29
CA TYR A 145 4.71 -3.95 -5.57
C TYR A 145 3.55 -3.24 -4.85
N GLU A 146 2.71 -2.51 -5.64
CA GLU A 146 1.46 -1.93 -5.18
C GLU A 146 0.33 -2.91 -5.47
N THR A 147 -0.11 -3.64 -4.45
CA THR A 147 -0.96 -4.83 -4.64
C THR A 147 -2.41 -4.52 -4.88
N ALA A 148 -2.88 -3.34 -4.56
CA ALA A 148 -4.28 -2.94 -4.73
C ALA A 148 -4.49 -1.98 -5.91
N ASP A 149 -3.44 -1.30 -6.38
CA ASP A 149 -3.51 -0.29 -7.44
C ASP A 149 -4.06 -0.81 -8.77
N ALA A 150 -3.64 -2.02 -9.19
CA ALA A 150 -4.08 -2.60 -10.48
C ALA A 150 -5.59 -2.89 -10.52
N VAL A 151 -6.24 -2.98 -9.35
CA VAL A 151 -7.64 -3.31 -9.13
C VAL A 151 -8.36 -2.27 -8.26
N GLU A 152 -7.88 -1.03 -8.21
CA GLU A 152 -8.24 0.02 -7.25
C GLU A 152 -9.74 0.27 -7.08
N GLU A 153 -10.55 0.14 -8.15
CA GLU A 153 -12.01 0.37 -8.08
C GLU A 153 -12.82 -0.89 -7.72
N GLU A 154 -12.12 -2.01 -7.44
CA GLU A 154 -12.76 -3.27 -7.12
C GLU A 154 -12.81 -3.51 -5.62
N GLU A 155 -13.98 -3.88 -5.12
CA GLU A 155 -14.22 -4.10 -3.69
C GLU A 155 -15.06 -5.35 -3.42
N PHE A 156 -14.90 -5.92 -2.24
CA PHE A 156 -15.72 -7.04 -1.74
C PHE A 156 -16.18 -6.79 -0.31
N LEU A 157 -17.17 -7.55 0.13
CA LEU A 157 -17.70 -7.43 1.48
C LEU A 157 -17.14 -8.52 2.40
N LEU A 158 -16.55 -8.12 3.53
CA LEU A 158 -16.23 -9.01 4.65
C LEU A 158 -17.10 -8.61 5.86
N LYS A 159 -18.00 -9.50 6.27
CA LYS A 159 -18.99 -9.22 7.33
C LYS A 159 -19.73 -7.88 7.17
N GLY A 160 -20.08 -7.56 5.92
CA GLY A 160 -20.80 -6.32 5.58
C GLY A 160 -19.93 -5.05 5.57
N VAL A 161 -18.60 -5.16 5.74
CA VAL A 161 -17.66 -4.05 5.58
C VAL A 161 -17.00 -4.17 4.21
N PRO A 162 -17.08 -3.16 3.34
CA PRO A 162 -16.42 -3.17 2.05
C PRO A 162 -14.89 -3.03 2.21
N LEU A 163 -14.14 -3.85 1.50
CA LEU A 163 -12.68 -3.87 1.47
C LEU A 163 -12.18 -3.88 0.03
N SER A 164 -10.99 -3.36 -0.19
CA SER A 164 -10.33 -3.33 -1.50
C SER A 164 -10.00 -4.74 -1.98
N ASP A 165 -10.22 -5.00 -3.26
CA ASP A 165 -9.58 -6.10 -3.96
C ASP A 165 -8.05 -5.92 -3.97
N PHE A 166 -7.33 -7.00 -4.24
CA PHE A 166 -5.86 -6.99 -4.34
C PHE A 166 -5.36 -8.08 -5.27
N VAL A 167 -4.25 -7.83 -5.93
CA VAL A 167 -3.61 -8.81 -6.80
C VAL A 167 -2.78 -9.82 -6.00
N TYR A 168 -2.65 -11.02 -6.55
CA TYR A 168 -1.88 -12.12 -6.01
C TYR A 168 -0.42 -12.08 -6.46
N PRO A 169 0.53 -12.80 -5.83
CA PRO A 169 1.91 -12.88 -6.28
C PRO A 169 2.05 -13.25 -7.76
N SER A 170 1.16 -14.11 -8.26
CA SER A 170 1.09 -14.53 -9.66
C SER A 170 0.90 -13.39 -10.65
N TRP A 171 0.31 -12.27 -10.23
CA TRP A 171 0.15 -11.07 -11.05
C TRP A 171 1.51 -10.47 -11.44
N PHE A 172 2.50 -10.58 -10.57
CA PHE A 172 3.87 -10.08 -10.79
C PHE A 172 4.79 -11.07 -11.50
N GLU A 173 4.26 -12.22 -11.93
CA GLU A 173 5.03 -13.32 -12.52
C GLU A 173 4.85 -13.38 -14.04
N VAL A 174 5.77 -12.76 -14.79
CA VAL A 174 5.72 -12.63 -16.27
C VAL A 174 5.62 -13.99 -17.01
N PHE A 175 6.05 -15.09 -16.39
CA PHE A 175 6.00 -16.44 -16.97
C PHE A 175 4.61 -17.11 -16.88
N ARG A 176 3.68 -16.54 -16.11
CA ARG A 176 2.32 -17.10 -15.99
C ARG A 176 1.53 -16.91 -17.28
N LYS A 177 0.81 -17.95 -17.64
CA LYS A 177 -0.11 -17.91 -18.78
C LYS A 177 -1.47 -17.30 -18.37
N PRO A 178 -2.16 -16.61 -19.26
CA PRO A 178 -3.53 -16.16 -19.02
C PRO A 178 -4.43 -17.32 -18.57
N GLY A 179 -5.24 -17.09 -17.54
CA GLY A 179 -6.16 -18.07 -16.98
C GLY A 179 -5.54 -19.28 -16.26
N SER A 180 -4.20 -19.34 -16.15
CA SER A 180 -3.51 -20.50 -15.55
C SER A 180 -3.63 -20.58 -14.03
N THR A 181 -3.97 -19.48 -13.39
CA THR A 181 -4.10 -19.35 -11.93
C THR A 181 -4.95 -18.14 -11.59
N ARG A 182 -5.15 -17.90 -10.30
CA ARG A 182 -5.77 -16.70 -9.76
C ARG A 182 -4.75 -15.55 -9.74
N PHE A 183 -5.16 -14.35 -10.20
CA PHE A 183 -4.30 -13.17 -10.27
C PHE A 183 -4.74 -12.04 -9.32
N ASP A 184 -5.99 -12.10 -8.82
CA ASP A 184 -6.55 -11.18 -7.84
C ASP A 184 -7.57 -11.92 -6.96
N HIS A 185 -8.02 -11.29 -5.87
CA HIS A 185 -8.96 -11.92 -4.94
C HIS A 185 -10.34 -12.11 -5.58
N LEU A 186 -10.83 -11.17 -6.36
CA LEU A 186 -12.15 -11.23 -7.01
C LEU A 186 -12.17 -12.00 -8.34
N LYS A 187 -11.02 -12.47 -8.85
CA LYS A 187 -10.90 -13.19 -10.13
C LYS A 187 -11.32 -12.35 -11.35
N LYS A 188 -11.14 -11.04 -11.28
CA LYS A 188 -11.42 -10.10 -12.37
C LYS A 188 -10.23 -9.93 -13.31
N VAL A 189 -9.03 -10.18 -12.81
CA VAL A 189 -7.78 -10.19 -13.59
C VAL A 189 -7.54 -11.59 -14.14
N SER A 190 -7.29 -11.68 -15.44
CA SER A 190 -7.12 -12.95 -16.16
C SER A 190 -5.68 -13.26 -16.55
N ARG A 191 -4.73 -12.33 -16.38
CA ARG A 191 -3.33 -12.49 -16.78
C ARG A 191 -2.39 -11.61 -15.96
N PRO A 192 -1.08 -11.96 -15.86
CA PRO A 192 -0.10 -11.12 -15.19
C PRO A 192 -0.06 -9.70 -15.76
N PHE A 193 0.26 -8.73 -14.91
CA PHE A 193 0.39 -7.30 -15.25
C PHE A 193 -0.83 -6.66 -15.94
N GLN A 194 -1.99 -7.29 -15.87
CA GLN A 194 -3.24 -6.69 -16.33
C GLN A 194 -3.72 -5.67 -15.29
N ILE A 195 -3.94 -4.44 -15.75
CA ILE A 195 -4.55 -3.36 -14.97
C ILE A 195 -6.01 -3.27 -15.39
N LEU A 196 -6.94 -3.31 -14.44
CA LEU A 196 -8.36 -3.15 -14.70
C LEU A 196 -8.68 -1.70 -15.10
N HIS A 197 -9.87 -1.48 -15.67
CA HIS A 197 -10.26 -0.18 -16.20
C HIS A 197 -10.13 0.97 -15.18
N GLY A 198 -10.50 0.72 -13.93
CA GLY A 198 -10.37 1.64 -12.81
C GLY A 198 -9.02 1.66 -12.12
N GLY A 199 -8.10 0.75 -12.47
CA GLY A 199 -6.79 0.63 -11.84
C GLY A 199 -5.69 1.49 -12.48
N TYR A 200 -4.56 1.52 -11.83
CA TYR A 200 -3.30 2.08 -12.34
C TYR A 200 -2.11 1.30 -11.79
N MET A 201 -0.90 1.63 -12.17
CA MET A 201 0.31 1.01 -11.62
C MET A 201 1.51 1.95 -11.77
N PRO A 202 2.25 2.22 -10.70
CA PRO A 202 3.55 2.89 -10.79
C PRO A 202 4.58 1.98 -11.43
N VAL A 203 5.27 2.50 -12.44
CA VAL A 203 6.33 1.78 -13.14
C VAL A 203 7.57 2.64 -13.30
N PHE A 204 8.75 1.99 -13.24
CA PHE A 204 10.01 2.63 -13.55
C PHE A 204 10.45 2.25 -14.96
N VAL A 205 10.63 3.25 -15.82
CA VAL A 205 11.03 3.08 -17.22
C VAL A 205 11.88 4.28 -17.65
N ASN A 206 12.92 4.03 -18.46
CA ASN A 206 13.82 5.09 -18.97
C ASN A 206 14.39 6.00 -17.86
N GLY A 207 14.79 5.42 -16.74
CA GLY A 207 15.42 6.14 -15.63
C GLY A 207 14.48 6.92 -14.72
N LYS A 208 13.14 6.84 -14.89
CA LYS A 208 12.17 7.57 -14.07
C LYS A 208 10.93 6.75 -13.73
N TRP A 209 10.31 7.10 -12.60
CA TRP A 209 9.00 6.62 -12.25
C TRP A 209 7.93 7.31 -13.09
N THR A 210 6.96 6.53 -13.56
CA THR A 210 5.77 6.98 -14.28
C THR A 210 4.57 6.15 -13.86
N GLN A 211 3.40 6.42 -14.42
CA GLN A 211 2.16 5.71 -14.13
C GLN A 211 1.57 5.13 -15.39
N ILE A 212 1.04 3.91 -15.29
CA ILE A 212 0.22 3.31 -16.34
C ILE A 212 -1.20 3.20 -15.78
N PHE A 213 -2.19 3.61 -16.56
CA PHE A 213 -3.60 3.55 -16.18
C PHE A 213 -4.34 2.50 -16.99
N GLY A 214 -5.32 1.84 -16.35
CA GLY A 214 -6.15 0.84 -17.01
C GLY A 214 -7.09 1.42 -18.07
N SER A 215 -7.36 2.73 -18.02
CA SER A 215 -8.17 3.43 -19.03
C SER A 215 -7.64 4.80 -19.39
N ARG A 216 -7.98 5.24 -20.63
CA ARG A 216 -7.67 6.61 -21.08
C ARG A 216 -8.44 7.69 -20.31
N ALA A 217 -9.65 7.37 -19.81
CA ALA A 217 -10.46 8.28 -19.02
C ALA A 217 -9.78 8.54 -17.67
N LYS A 218 -9.35 7.48 -16.97
CA LYS A 218 -8.60 7.58 -15.71
C LYS A 218 -7.27 8.31 -15.92
N ALA A 219 -6.52 7.99 -16.97
CA ALA A 219 -5.29 8.69 -17.31
C ALA A 219 -5.49 10.20 -17.49
N ARG A 220 -6.58 10.63 -18.13
CA ARG A 220 -6.90 12.07 -18.31
C ARG A 220 -7.31 12.73 -16.99
N ARG A 221 -8.14 12.07 -16.16
CA ARG A 221 -8.58 12.58 -14.86
C ARG A 221 -7.38 12.82 -13.93
N PHE A 222 -6.44 11.89 -13.90
CA PHE A 222 -5.29 11.90 -12.99
C PHE A 222 -3.97 12.33 -13.64
N ALA A 223 -3.99 12.89 -14.86
CA ALA A 223 -2.78 13.31 -15.61
C ALA A 223 -1.90 14.33 -14.86
N ARG A 224 -2.48 15.07 -13.92
CA ARG A 224 -1.79 16.10 -13.11
C ARG A 224 -1.46 15.64 -11.69
N GLU A 225 -1.88 14.43 -11.31
CA GLU A 225 -1.67 13.89 -9.98
C GLU A 225 -0.46 12.95 -9.97
N ASP A 226 0.38 13.08 -8.96
CA ASP A 226 1.48 12.14 -8.74
C ASP A 226 1.03 11.03 -7.81
N ARG A 227 0.53 9.94 -8.38
CA ARG A 227 0.10 8.73 -7.66
C ARG A 227 1.22 7.70 -7.50
N ARG A 228 2.47 8.08 -7.76
CA ARG A 228 3.63 7.19 -7.60
C ARG A 228 4.01 6.97 -6.15
N GLY A 229 3.29 7.59 -5.23
CA GLY A 229 3.57 7.58 -3.83
C GLY A 229 4.91 8.26 -3.50
N HIS A 230 5.41 8.04 -2.30
CA HIS A 230 6.69 8.59 -1.85
C HIS A 230 7.92 7.85 -2.39
N ARG A 231 7.71 6.81 -3.19
CA ARG A 231 8.75 5.96 -3.79
C ARG A 231 9.83 6.77 -4.51
N SER A 232 9.43 7.72 -5.36
CA SER A 232 10.35 8.59 -6.08
C SER A 232 11.07 9.60 -5.17
N THR A 233 10.38 10.12 -4.18
CA THR A 233 10.92 11.10 -3.22
C THR A 233 11.91 10.48 -2.26
N TYR A 234 11.60 9.30 -1.73
CA TYR A 234 12.48 8.56 -0.83
C TYR A 234 13.81 8.18 -1.51
N ARG A 235 13.75 7.62 -2.72
CA ARG A 235 14.95 7.30 -3.50
C ARG A 235 15.74 8.54 -3.88
N GLY A 236 15.10 9.65 -4.19
CA GLY A 236 15.75 10.93 -4.42
C GLY A 236 16.50 11.46 -3.20
N ARG A 237 16.01 11.20 -1.99
CA ARG A 237 16.69 11.55 -0.74
C ARG A 237 17.89 10.63 -0.46
N VAL A 238 17.73 9.33 -0.67
CA VAL A 238 18.81 8.34 -0.47
C VAL A 238 19.96 8.54 -1.47
N SER A 239 19.64 8.82 -2.74
CA SER A 239 20.67 9.08 -3.77
C SER A 239 21.43 10.39 -3.56
N ARG A 240 20.86 11.35 -2.82
CA ARG A 240 21.55 12.61 -2.42
C ARG A 240 22.44 12.45 -1.20
N MET A 241 22.30 11.36 -0.44
CA MET A 241 23.27 10.99 0.58
C MET A 241 24.49 10.40 -0.11
N ARG A 242 25.42 11.26 -0.56
CA ARG A 242 26.71 10.80 -1.05
C ARG A 242 27.36 9.94 0.05
N PRO A 243 27.87 8.74 -0.28
CA PRO A 243 28.71 8.03 0.66
C PRO A 243 29.84 8.99 1.07
N SER A 244 30.00 9.20 2.37
CA SER A 244 31.19 9.89 2.88
C SER A 244 32.42 9.16 2.33
N ARG A 245 33.26 9.86 1.55
CA ARG A 245 34.56 9.29 1.14
C ARG A 245 35.28 8.80 2.40
N PRO A 246 35.84 7.60 2.38
CA PRO A 246 36.80 7.23 3.43
C PRO A 246 37.83 8.35 3.51
N LYS A 247 38.08 8.84 4.68
CA LYS A 247 39.28 9.66 4.91
C LYS A 247 40.45 8.67 4.88
N ASP A 248 41.30 8.81 3.88
CA ASP A 248 42.61 8.17 3.84
C ASP A 248 43.43 8.61 5.05
#